data_e063cb16f070c05c5dd30d2dfc63bd6a
#
_entry.id   e063cb16f070c05c5dd30d2dfc63bd6a
#
_cell.length_a   1.000
_cell.length_b   1.000
_cell.length_c   1.000
_cell.angle_alpha   90.00
_cell.angle_beta   90.00
_cell.angle_gamma   90.00
#
_symmetry.space_group_name_H-M   'P 1'
#
loop_
_entity.id
_entity.type
_entity.pdbx_description
1 polymer ?
#
loop_
_entity_poly.entity_id
_entity_poly.type
_entity_poly.pdbx_seq_one_letter_code
_entity_poly.pdbx_strand_id
1 'polypeptide(L)'
;MTREYGSVAVLLRTRTIVLLTFGAYRKKGAEMRREWELEDLLDCWTLDEQELALLANKSGATRLSFGLMLKYFELEARFPRREDVPRAAVDFMAGQVKVEAALFAFYDWSGRSIKNHRAQIRDFHDFRKPTVGDEDKLADWLATKICPVEMSRDRLRGALLTRCREDRIEPPKMTRIERVLGAAEALFERTFTHTILNRLSFDAVDKLEELITTPPPLSSSADPASAPALEPREQEQAAAAQEERRRAFLQELKEDPGSFQLDTLLGEIVKLGRVEEIGLPAALFEGVSEKVVAGWRARARAMKMYPSDFKAAEVPVRVTLLAALCHVRRAEIIDGLVELLIHQRGLHAGDGRAGPAGALRRL
;
A
#
# COMPACT_ATOMS: atom_id res chain seq x y z
N MET A 1 45.21 20.32 -21.25
CA MET A 1 43.75 20.32 -21.40
C MET A 1 43.06 19.17 -20.61
N THR A 2 43.31 19.03 -19.32
CA THR A 2 42.80 17.86 -18.53
C THR A 2 42.50 18.24 -17.05
N ARG A 3 42.09 19.48 -16.79
CA ARG A 3 41.76 19.93 -15.38
C ARG A 3 40.31 20.38 -15.15
N GLU A 4 39.48 20.51 -16.17
CA GLU A 4 38.10 21.03 -16.00
C GLU A 4 37.03 19.96 -15.84
N TYR A 5 37.28 18.70 -16.22
CA TYR A 5 36.28 17.63 -16.10
C TYR A 5 36.15 17.03 -14.70
N GLY A 6 37.11 17.26 -13.82
CA GLY A 6 37.09 16.75 -12.44
C GLY A 6 36.13 17.51 -11.51
N SER A 7 35.94 18.79 -11.74
CA SER A 7 35.15 19.66 -10.83
C SER A 7 33.64 19.49 -11.05
N VAL A 8 33.19 19.31 -12.28
CA VAL A 8 31.76 19.12 -12.61
C VAL A 8 31.26 17.75 -12.12
N ALA A 9 32.08 16.71 -12.24
CA ALA A 9 31.73 15.36 -11.79
C ALA A 9 31.66 15.24 -10.25
N VAL A 10 32.48 16.01 -9.51
CA VAL A 10 32.46 16.07 -8.04
C VAL A 10 31.24 16.86 -7.55
N LEU A 11 30.88 17.97 -8.22
CA LEU A 11 29.69 18.78 -7.90
C LEU A 11 28.38 18.02 -8.19
N LEU A 12 28.33 17.23 -9.27
CA LEU A 12 27.17 16.36 -9.57
C LEU A 12 27.06 15.20 -8.57
N ARG A 13 28.18 14.65 -8.09
CA ARG A 13 28.18 13.60 -7.06
C ARG A 13 27.72 14.11 -5.69
N THR A 14 28.13 15.30 -5.28
CA THR A 14 27.68 15.89 -4.01
C THR A 14 26.20 16.25 -4.02
N ARG A 15 25.67 16.82 -5.09
CA ARG A 15 24.21 17.06 -5.23
C ARG A 15 23.40 15.78 -5.23
N THR A 16 23.84 14.73 -5.89
CA THR A 16 23.17 13.42 -5.92
C THR A 16 23.24 12.70 -4.57
N ILE A 17 24.33 12.82 -3.83
CA ILE A 17 24.50 12.19 -2.50
C ILE A 17 23.62 12.88 -1.46
N VAL A 18 23.51 14.20 -1.46
CA VAL A 18 22.60 14.94 -0.55
C VAL A 18 21.13 14.56 -0.83
N LEU A 19 20.74 14.40 -2.11
CA LEU A 19 19.40 13.95 -2.47
C LEU A 19 19.10 12.49 -2.07
N LEU A 20 20.11 11.61 -2.06
CA LEU A 20 19.96 10.19 -1.68
C LEU A 20 20.01 9.99 -0.15
N THR A 21 20.82 10.75 0.57
CA THR A 21 20.90 10.66 2.05
C THR A 21 19.66 11.23 2.73
N PHE A 22 19.03 12.27 2.17
CA PHE A 22 17.79 12.83 2.73
C PHE A 22 16.57 11.91 2.58
N GLY A 23 16.52 11.04 1.58
CA GLY A 23 15.52 9.98 1.46
C GLY A 23 15.55 8.98 2.63
N ALA A 24 16.71 8.75 3.23
CA ALA A 24 16.90 7.85 4.38
C ALA A 24 16.48 8.48 5.72
N TYR A 25 16.51 9.81 5.85
CA TYR A 25 16.09 10.54 7.06
C TYR A 25 14.57 10.75 7.18
N ARG A 26 13.81 10.44 6.15
CA ARG A 26 12.36 10.62 6.11
C ARG A 26 11.62 9.45 6.79
N LYS A 27 11.79 9.28 8.10
CA LYS A 27 10.89 8.44 8.91
C LYS A 27 9.62 9.23 9.24
N LYS A 28 8.48 8.77 8.67
CA LYS A 28 7.10 9.22 8.89
C LYS A 28 6.68 10.57 8.30
N GLY A 29 5.90 10.48 7.19
CA GLY A 29 4.81 11.43 6.86
C GLY A 29 5.19 12.89 6.66
N ALA A 30 5.32 13.32 5.46
CA ALA A 30 4.95 14.60 4.85
C ALA A 30 5.27 15.96 5.50
N GLU A 31 5.86 16.06 6.68
CA GLU A 31 6.24 17.35 7.27
C GLU A 31 7.76 17.47 7.40
N MET A 32 8.29 18.69 7.09
CA MET A 32 9.68 19.00 7.29
C MET A 32 10.02 18.90 8.80
N ARG A 33 11.19 18.37 9.11
CA ARG A 33 11.73 18.31 10.47
C ARG A 33 11.69 19.71 11.11
N ARG A 34 11.21 19.80 12.34
CA ARG A 34 11.10 21.09 13.09
C ARG A 34 12.38 21.43 13.87
N GLU A 35 13.07 20.41 14.34
CA GLU A 35 14.32 20.54 15.09
C GLU A 35 15.50 20.27 14.16
N TRP A 36 16.44 21.22 14.13
CA TRP A 36 17.61 21.23 13.27
C TRP A 36 18.85 21.50 14.11
N GLU A 37 19.79 20.57 14.10
CA GLU A 37 21.12 20.77 14.69
C GLU A 37 21.99 21.61 13.75
N LEU A 38 23.05 22.18 14.28
CA LEU A 38 23.94 23.06 13.51
C LEU A 38 24.56 22.35 12.29
N GLU A 39 24.92 21.08 12.44
CA GLU A 39 25.47 20.26 11.35
C GLU A 39 24.43 20.08 10.23
N ASP A 40 23.19 19.75 10.58
CA ASP A 40 22.09 19.64 9.61
C ASP A 40 21.82 20.97 8.87
N LEU A 41 21.94 22.10 9.60
CA LEU A 41 21.76 23.43 8.99
C LEU A 41 22.90 23.74 8.02
N LEU A 42 24.14 23.40 8.36
CA LEU A 42 25.30 23.58 7.48
C LEU A 42 25.17 22.74 6.21
N ASP A 43 24.74 21.48 6.35
CA ASP A 43 24.63 20.56 5.21
C ASP A 43 23.45 20.90 4.27
N CYS A 44 22.32 21.35 4.83
CA CYS A 44 21.06 21.46 4.10
C CYS A 44 20.66 22.90 3.74
N TRP A 45 21.12 23.89 4.50
CA TRP A 45 20.68 25.29 4.35
C TRP A 45 21.79 26.25 3.94
N THR A 46 23.01 25.76 3.69
CA THR A 46 24.09 26.59 3.18
C THR A 46 23.89 26.90 1.70
N LEU A 47 24.01 28.17 1.35
CA LEU A 47 23.93 28.63 -0.05
C LEU A 47 25.30 28.50 -0.74
N ASP A 48 25.30 27.94 -1.95
CA ASP A 48 26.47 27.92 -2.81
C ASP A 48 26.62 29.23 -3.62
N GLU A 49 27.69 29.35 -4.40
CA GLU A 49 27.99 30.57 -5.19
C GLU A 49 26.92 30.86 -6.22
N GLN A 50 26.35 29.83 -6.88
CA GLN A 50 25.30 30.00 -7.89
C GLN A 50 23.99 30.43 -7.24
N GLU A 51 23.67 29.87 -6.09
CA GLU A 51 22.50 30.23 -5.29
C GLU A 51 22.63 31.67 -4.75
N LEU A 52 23.81 32.06 -4.27
CA LEU A 52 24.09 33.45 -3.83
C LEU A 52 23.95 34.45 -5.00
N ALA A 53 24.33 34.06 -6.22
CA ALA A 53 24.16 34.91 -7.41
C ALA A 53 22.68 35.19 -7.69
N LEU A 54 21.79 34.24 -7.47
CA LEU A 54 20.34 34.43 -7.59
C LEU A 54 19.78 35.46 -6.59
N LEU A 55 20.46 35.67 -5.48
CA LEU A 55 20.07 36.61 -4.44
C LEU A 55 20.67 38.03 -4.67
N ALA A 56 21.57 38.22 -5.64
CA ALA A 56 22.34 39.46 -5.81
C ALA A 56 21.42 40.69 -6.02
N ASN A 57 20.31 40.54 -6.73
CA ASN A 57 19.33 41.60 -7.02
C ASN A 57 18.21 41.71 -6.00
N LYS A 58 18.32 41.05 -4.84
CA LYS A 58 17.30 41.00 -3.80
C LYS A 58 17.85 41.62 -2.50
N SER A 59 16.98 42.27 -1.71
CA SER A 59 17.35 42.92 -0.48
C SER A 59 16.32 42.64 0.64
N GLY A 60 16.74 42.82 1.88
CA GLY A 60 15.87 42.75 3.05
C GLY A 60 15.04 41.47 3.15
N ALA A 61 13.77 41.63 3.45
CA ALA A 61 12.80 40.51 3.59
C ALA A 61 12.75 39.61 2.35
N THR A 62 12.89 40.21 1.15
CA THR A 62 12.88 39.47 -0.11
C THR A 62 14.09 38.57 -0.26
N ARG A 63 15.29 39.06 0.10
CA ARG A 63 16.54 38.28 0.01
C ARG A 63 16.51 37.07 0.95
N LEU A 64 16.10 37.31 2.21
CA LEU A 64 15.98 36.26 3.22
C LEU A 64 14.96 35.18 2.82
N SER A 65 13.75 35.59 2.46
CA SER A 65 12.68 34.63 2.14
C SER A 65 12.91 33.90 0.82
N PHE A 66 13.58 34.51 -0.14
CA PHE A 66 13.99 33.82 -1.37
C PHE A 66 15.01 32.71 -1.08
N GLY A 67 16.07 32.98 -0.31
CA GLY A 67 17.05 31.96 0.08
C GLY A 67 16.41 30.80 0.83
N LEU A 68 15.50 31.10 1.77
CA LEU A 68 14.74 30.07 2.48
C LEU A 68 13.87 29.23 1.57
N MET A 69 13.13 29.84 0.63
CA MET A 69 12.32 29.11 -0.36
C MET A 69 13.18 28.27 -1.31
N LEU A 70 14.38 28.76 -1.69
CA LEU A 70 15.30 28.06 -2.58
C LEU A 70 15.77 26.76 -1.92
N LYS A 71 16.32 26.83 -0.70
CA LYS A 71 16.78 25.64 0.03
C LYS A 71 15.64 24.71 0.43
N TYR A 72 14.50 25.26 0.85
CA TYR A 72 13.32 24.44 1.13
C TYR A 72 12.87 23.64 -0.10
N PHE A 73 12.85 24.27 -1.28
CA PHE A 73 12.49 23.61 -2.52
C PHE A 73 13.50 22.53 -2.94
N GLU A 74 14.78 22.78 -2.75
CA GLU A 74 15.82 21.76 -2.97
C GLU A 74 15.58 20.52 -2.10
N LEU A 75 15.26 20.73 -0.82
CA LEU A 75 15.01 19.65 0.13
C LEU A 75 13.70 18.89 -0.14
N GLU A 76 12.61 19.62 -0.36
CA GLU A 76 11.25 19.06 -0.38
C GLU A 76 10.63 18.95 -1.77
N ALA A 77 11.26 19.55 -2.80
CA ALA A 77 10.73 19.73 -4.16
C ALA A 77 9.35 20.43 -4.20
N ARG A 78 8.96 21.08 -3.10
CA ARG A 78 7.73 21.88 -2.98
C ARG A 78 8.03 23.20 -2.28
N PHE A 79 7.18 24.20 -2.50
CA PHE A 79 7.33 25.48 -1.82
C PHE A 79 6.69 25.43 -0.44
N PRO A 80 7.34 26.07 0.57
CA PRO A 80 6.80 26.18 1.92
C PRO A 80 5.64 27.18 1.97
N ARG A 81 4.80 27.02 3.00
CA ARG A 81 4.05 28.12 3.58
C ARG A 81 4.97 28.84 4.59
N ARG A 82 4.56 30.01 5.05
CA ARG A 82 5.32 30.73 6.04
C ARG A 82 5.58 29.92 7.31
N GLU A 83 4.55 29.21 7.78
CA GLU A 83 4.58 28.38 8.98
C GLU A 83 5.39 27.06 8.81
N ASP A 84 5.63 26.65 7.59
CA ASP A 84 6.41 25.42 7.28
C ASP A 84 7.92 25.64 7.44
N VAL A 85 8.41 26.92 7.47
CA VAL A 85 9.83 27.23 7.52
C VAL A 85 10.33 27.16 8.97
N PRO A 86 11.33 26.29 9.28
CA PRO A 86 11.85 26.15 10.62
C PRO A 86 12.52 27.43 11.12
N ARG A 87 12.31 27.81 12.38
CA ARG A 87 12.90 29.00 12.97
C ARG A 87 14.42 28.98 12.91
N ALA A 88 15.05 27.84 13.23
CA ALA A 88 16.49 27.67 13.15
C ALA A 88 17.04 27.94 11.75
N ALA A 89 16.31 27.51 10.70
CA ALA A 89 16.69 27.78 9.31
C ALA A 89 16.57 29.29 8.98
N VAL A 90 15.57 29.98 9.54
CA VAL A 90 15.44 31.45 9.36
C VAL A 90 16.64 32.18 9.96
N ASP A 91 17.01 31.84 11.18
CA ASP A 91 18.14 32.49 11.91
C ASP A 91 19.47 32.17 11.21
N PHE A 92 19.68 30.93 10.77
CA PHE A 92 20.85 30.49 10.04
C PHE A 92 20.99 31.19 8.67
N MET A 93 19.92 31.21 7.87
CA MET A 93 19.88 31.87 6.56
C MET A 93 20.10 33.39 6.69
N ALA A 94 19.54 34.03 7.72
CA ALA A 94 19.69 35.46 8.00
C ALA A 94 21.16 35.82 8.18
N GLY A 95 21.94 35.00 8.91
CA GLY A 95 23.39 35.15 9.06
C GLY A 95 24.15 35.07 7.74
N GLN A 96 23.79 34.09 6.86
CA GLN A 96 24.45 33.92 5.55
C GLN A 96 24.19 35.10 4.61
N VAL A 97 22.95 35.56 4.52
CA VAL A 97 22.58 36.64 3.59
C VAL A 97 22.78 38.04 4.17
N LYS A 98 23.25 38.13 5.41
CA LYS A 98 23.51 39.40 6.15
C LYS A 98 22.27 40.28 6.24
N VAL A 99 21.15 39.69 6.66
CA VAL A 99 19.85 40.34 6.83
C VAL A 99 19.28 39.96 8.19
N GLU A 100 18.61 40.87 8.87
CA GLU A 100 17.99 40.59 10.17
C GLU A 100 16.88 39.52 10.03
N ALA A 101 16.90 38.49 10.89
CA ALA A 101 15.93 37.43 10.88
C ALA A 101 14.46 37.89 11.06
N ALA A 102 14.27 39.01 11.82
CA ALA A 102 12.97 39.62 12.02
C ALA A 102 12.30 40.07 10.71
N LEU A 103 13.07 40.36 9.66
CA LEU A 103 12.52 40.75 8.36
C LEU A 103 11.78 39.64 7.65
N PHE A 104 11.96 38.39 8.03
CA PHE A 104 11.14 37.26 7.52
C PHE A 104 9.63 37.49 7.69
N ALA A 105 9.23 38.18 8.76
CA ALA A 105 7.85 38.50 9.03
C ALA A 105 7.19 39.45 8.00
N PHE A 106 8.01 40.27 7.34
CA PHE A 106 7.55 41.31 6.41
C PHE A 106 7.52 40.88 4.95
N TYR A 107 7.89 39.64 4.63
CA TYR A 107 7.78 39.12 3.27
C TYR A 107 6.31 38.83 2.93
N ASP A 108 5.87 39.28 1.73
CA ASP A 108 4.53 39.01 1.23
C ASP A 108 4.45 37.61 0.60
N TRP A 109 3.86 36.67 1.33
CA TRP A 109 3.67 35.29 0.94
C TRP A 109 2.49 35.07 -0.01
N SER A 110 1.71 36.08 -0.35
CA SER A 110 0.52 36.00 -1.20
C SER A 110 0.63 36.82 -2.50
N GLY A 111 1.56 37.77 -2.56
CA GLY A 111 1.68 38.77 -3.60
C GLY A 111 2.17 38.27 -4.95
N ARG A 112 2.44 39.23 -5.83
CA ARG A 112 2.98 38.98 -7.17
C ARG A 112 4.43 38.49 -7.11
N SER A 113 5.23 39.01 -6.20
CA SER A 113 6.66 38.72 -6.07
C SER A 113 6.93 37.26 -5.82
N ILE A 114 6.15 36.61 -4.93
CA ILE A 114 6.35 35.17 -4.65
C ILE A 114 6.11 34.28 -5.85
N LYS A 115 5.19 34.65 -6.76
CA LYS A 115 4.95 33.90 -8.01
C LYS A 115 6.17 33.93 -8.92
N ASN A 116 6.83 35.08 -9.03
CA ASN A 116 8.06 35.24 -9.81
C ASN A 116 9.24 34.51 -9.15
N HIS A 117 9.35 34.60 -7.81
CA HIS A 117 10.40 33.88 -7.08
C HIS A 117 10.27 32.37 -7.23
N ARG A 118 9.06 31.84 -7.12
CA ARG A 118 8.79 30.41 -7.35
C ARG A 118 9.08 29.97 -8.78
N ALA A 119 8.87 30.84 -9.78
CA ALA A 119 9.26 30.55 -11.14
C ALA A 119 10.79 30.47 -11.28
N GLN A 120 11.51 31.49 -10.77
CA GLN A 120 12.99 31.49 -10.79
C GLN A 120 13.58 30.27 -10.10
N ILE A 121 13.04 29.86 -8.95
CA ILE A 121 13.52 28.69 -8.21
C ILE A 121 13.27 27.39 -8.99
N ARG A 122 12.09 27.23 -9.60
CA ARG A 122 11.82 26.07 -10.46
C ARG A 122 12.77 26.01 -11.64
N ASP A 123 12.93 27.13 -12.34
CA ASP A 123 13.82 27.23 -13.50
C ASP A 123 15.27 26.90 -13.12
N PHE A 124 15.73 27.35 -11.95
CA PHE A 124 17.07 27.04 -11.44
C PHE A 124 17.30 25.55 -11.14
N HIS A 125 16.26 24.85 -10.68
CA HIS A 125 16.32 23.42 -10.39
C HIS A 125 15.81 22.53 -11.54
N ASP A 126 15.52 23.09 -12.71
CA ASP A 126 14.93 22.40 -13.87
C ASP A 126 13.57 21.76 -13.60
N PHE A 127 12.80 22.33 -12.64
CA PHE A 127 11.45 21.87 -12.34
C PHE A 127 10.40 22.64 -13.12
N ARG A 128 9.30 21.97 -13.44
CA ARG A 128 8.11 22.58 -14.03
C ARG A 128 6.85 22.37 -13.20
N LYS A 129 5.82 23.16 -13.46
CA LYS A 129 4.50 22.92 -12.84
C LYS A 129 3.84 21.66 -13.39
N PRO A 130 3.05 20.95 -12.56
CA PRO A 130 2.27 19.80 -13.03
C PRO A 130 1.16 20.25 -13.99
N THR A 131 0.96 19.48 -15.03
CA THR A 131 -0.20 19.57 -15.94
C THR A 131 -1.24 18.52 -15.57
N VAL A 132 -2.45 18.60 -16.16
CA VAL A 132 -3.47 17.56 -16.01
C VAL A 132 -2.96 16.22 -16.54
N GLY A 133 -2.29 16.23 -17.71
CA GLY A 133 -1.72 15.01 -18.27
C GLY A 133 -0.60 14.37 -17.43
N ASP A 134 0.10 15.16 -16.59
CA ASP A 134 1.04 14.59 -15.61
C ASP A 134 0.32 13.88 -14.48
N GLU A 135 -0.79 14.43 -13.99
CA GLU A 135 -1.61 13.80 -12.96
C GLU A 135 -2.19 12.47 -13.45
N ASP A 136 -2.66 12.40 -14.68
CA ASP A 136 -3.15 11.17 -15.31
C ASP A 136 -2.04 10.12 -15.42
N LYS A 137 -0.84 10.53 -15.92
CA LYS A 137 0.32 9.62 -15.99
C LYS A 137 0.79 9.12 -14.63
N LEU A 138 0.75 9.98 -13.61
CA LEU A 138 1.08 9.58 -12.23
C LEU A 138 0.06 8.59 -11.68
N ALA A 139 -1.24 8.77 -11.97
CA ALA A 139 -2.28 7.83 -11.58
C ALA A 139 -2.09 6.47 -12.26
N ASP A 140 -1.85 6.44 -13.57
CA ASP A 140 -1.58 5.22 -14.34
C ASP A 140 -0.33 4.50 -13.84
N TRP A 141 0.75 5.25 -13.58
CA TRP A 141 2.00 4.69 -13.06
C TRP A 141 1.80 4.08 -11.66
N LEU A 142 1.12 4.78 -10.75
CA LEU A 142 0.78 4.23 -9.44
C LEU A 142 -0.06 2.96 -9.56
N ALA A 143 -1.11 2.98 -10.37
CA ALA A 143 -2.01 1.86 -10.58
C ALA A 143 -1.29 0.62 -11.11
N THR A 144 -0.33 0.81 -12.05
CA THR A 144 0.34 -0.31 -12.73
C THR A 144 1.61 -0.80 -12.04
N LYS A 145 2.31 0.07 -11.29
CA LYS A 145 3.62 -0.26 -10.72
C LYS A 145 3.64 -0.34 -9.20
N ILE A 146 2.83 0.44 -8.51
CA ILE A 146 2.89 0.54 -7.04
C ILE A 146 1.72 -0.20 -6.39
N CYS A 147 0.48 0.04 -6.84
CA CYS A 147 -0.70 -0.59 -6.25
C CYS A 147 -0.66 -2.13 -6.23
N PRO A 148 -0.06 -2.84 -7.23
CA PRO A 148 0.10 -4.30 -7.15
C PRO A 148 0.95 -4.78 -5.97
N VAL A 149 1.80 -3.91 -5.42
CA VAL A 149 2.74 -4.24 -4.33
C VAL A 149 2.31 -3.63 -3.00
N GLU A 150 1.73 -2.42 -3.04
CA GLU A 150 1.44 -1.64 -1.83
C GLU A 150 0.20 -0.77 -2.03
N MET A 151 -0.76 -0.89 -1.10
CA MET A 151 -2.03 -0.15 -1.14
C MET A 151 -2.18 0.89 -0.01
N SER A 152 -1.17 1.03 0.86
CA SER A 152 -1.21 2.04 1.91
C SER A 152 -1.12 3.44 1.30
N ARG A 153 -2.10 4.31 1.58
CA ARG A 153 -2.15 5.68 1.05
C ARG A 153 -0.91 6.50 1.36
N ASP A 154 -0.31 6.31 2.53
CA ASP A 154 0.92 7.01 2.88
C ASP A 154 2.11 6.57 2.02
N ARG A 155 2.19 5.27 1.70
CA ARG A 155 3.21 4.72 0.80
C ARG A 155 2.97 5.16 -0.64
N LEU A 156 1.73 5.12 -1.12
CA LEU A 156 1.37 5.62 -2.44
C LEU A 156 1.70 7.12 -2.59
N ARG A 157 1.38 7.94 -1.58
CA ARG A 157 1.75 9.35 -1.54
C ARG A 157 3.26 9.55 -1.57
N GLY A 158 4.01 8.78 -0.79
CA GLY A 158 5.47 8.79 -0.80
C GLY A 158 6.04 8.48 -2.18
N ALA A 159 5.53 7.42 -2.82
CA ALA A 159 5.94 7.03 -4.18
C ALA A 159 5.63 8.13 -5.21
N LEU A 160 4.43 8.74 -5.15
CA LEU A 160 4.04 9.86 -6.00
C LEU A 160 5.01 11.04 -5.88
N LEU A 161 5.33 11.46 -4.65
CA LEU A 161 6.24 12.57 -4.40
C LEU A 161 7.66 12.27 -4.89
N THR A 162 8.12 11.03 -4.74
CA THR A 162 9.42 10.59 -5.29
C THR A 162 9.41 10.65 -6.81
N ARG A 163 8.35 10.14 -7.44
CA ARG A 163 8.21 10.18 -8.91
C ARG A 163 8.16 11.60 -9.46
N CYS A 164 7.41 12.51 -8.81
CA CYS A 164 7.40 13.92 -9.19
C CYS A 164 8.81 14.52 -9.18
N ARG A 165 9.63 14.18 -8.17
CA ARG A 165 11.01 14.65 -8.06
C ARG A 165 11.89 14.09 -9.19
N GLU A 166 11.78 12.80 -9.49
CA GLU A 166 12.50 12.16 -10.60
C GLU A 166 12.17 12.80 -11.95
N ASP A 167 10.89 13.08 -12.20
CA ASP A 167 10.40 13.68 -13.43
C ASP A 167 10.55 15.23 -13.47
N ARG A 168 11.19 15.85 -12.45
CA ARG A 168 11.35 17.29 -12.30
C ARG A 168 10.02 18.06 -12.37
N ILE A 169 8.98 17.51 -11.76
CA ILE A 169 7.65 18.09 -11.65
C ILE A 169 7.44 18.59 -10.22
N GLU A 170 7.04 19.85 -10.03
CA GLU A 170 6.59 20.34 -8.73
C GLU A 170 5.36 19.51 -8.30
N PRO A 171 5.39 18.87 -7.10
CA PRO A 171 4.25 18.07 -6.65
C PRO A 171 2.95 18.87 -6.65
N PRO A 172 1.83 18.25 -7.08
CA PRO A 172 0.52 18.88 -7.02
C PRO A 172 0.14 19.24 -5.57
N LYS A 173 -0.84 20.14 -5.40
CA LYS A 173 -1.40 20.44 -4.08
C LYS A 173 -2.05 19.19 -3.47
N MET A 174 -2.11 19.12 -2.12
CA MET A 174 -2.64 17.94 -1.40
C MET A 174 -4.00 17.46 -1.91
N THR A 175 -4.93 18.38 -2.19
CA THR A 175 -6.24 18.01 -2.74
C THR A 175 -6.17 17.32 -4.10
N ARG A 176 -5.19 17.69 -4.92
CA ARG A 176 -4.95 17.06 -6.23
C ARG A 176 -4.19 15.74 -6.07
N ILE A 177 -3.26 15.66 -5.12
CA ILE A 177 -2.60 14.40 -4.76
C ILE A 177 -3.64 13.36 -4.34
N GLU A 178 -4.56 13.69 -3.42
CA GLU A 178 -5.62 12.77 -3.00
C GLU A 178 -6.51 12.32 -4.17
N ARG A 179 -6.78 13.21 -5.13
CA ARG A 179 -7.51 12.85 -6.35
C ARG A 179 -6.72 11.88 -7.23
N VAL A 180 -5.41 12.09 -7.41
CA VAL A 180 -4.53 11.19 -8.17
C VAL A 180 -4.46 9.82 -7.50
N LEU A 181 -4.33 9.77 -6.16
CA LEU A 181 -4.33 8.52 -5.40
C LEU A 181 -5.65 7.77 -5.57
N GLY A 182 -6.79 8.46 -5.43
CA GLY A 182 -8.11 7.85 -5.63
C GLY A 182 -8.32 7.33 -7.04
N ALA A 183 -7.85 8.06 -8.06
CA ALA A 183 -7.90 7.61 -9.46
C ALA A 183 -7.03 6.36 -9.68
N ALA A 184 -5.82 6.32 -9.10
CA ALA A 184 -4.93 5.17 -9.19
C ALA A 184 -5.53 3.93 -8.51
N GLU A 185 -6.08 4.08 -7.30
CA GLU A 185 -6.75 3.01 -6.56
C GLU A 185 -7.93 2.45 -7.35
N ALA A 186 -8.79 3.31 -7.89
CA ALA A 186 -9.96 2.91 -8.68
C ALA A 186 -9.55 2.21 -10.00
N LEU A 187 -8.52 2.71 -10.68
CA LEU A 187 -7.99 2.08 -11.90
C LEU A 187 -7.39 0.71 -11.60
N PHE A 188 -6.59 0.60 -10.54
CA PHE A 188 -6.03 -0.68 -10.10
C PHE A 188 -7.13 -1.66 -9.71
N GLU A 189 -8.08 -1.27 -8.86
CA GLU A 189 -9.19 -2.13 -8.43
C GLU A 189 -9.95 -2.70 -9.64
N ARG A 190 -10.33 -1.85 -10.59
CA ARG A 190 -11.04 -2.27 -11.79
C ARG A 190 -10.22 -3.25 -12.64
N THR A 191 -8.95 -2.90 -12.93
CA THR A 191 -8.07 -3.73 -13.77
C THR A 191 -7.78 -5.06 -13.09
N PHE A 192 -7.48 -5.02 -11.80
CA PHE A 192 -7.15 -6.20 -11.01
C PHE A 192 -8.35 -7.17 -10.92
N THR A 193 -9.53 -6.68 -10.57
CA THR A 193 -10.73 -7.53 -10.43
C THR A 193 -11.15 -8.17 -11.75
N HIS A 194 -11.04 -7.44 -12.85
CA HIS A 194 -11.26 -8.03 -14.19
C HIS A 194 -10.19 -9.06 -14.55
N THR A 195 -8.93 -8.83 -14.16
CA THR A 195 -7.85 -9.79 -14.39
C THR A 195 -8.10 -11.08 -13.61
N ILE A 196 -8.52 -10.98 -12.35
CA ILE A 196 -8.88 -12.16 -11.53
C ILE A 196 -10.06 -12.92 -12.17
N LEU A 197 -11.12 -12.22 -12.54
CA LEU A 197 -12.27 -12.83 -13.19
C LEU A 197 -11.87 -13.58 -14.47
N ASN A 198 -11.02 -13.00 -15.31
CA ASN A 198 -10.55 -13.60 -16.55
C ASN A 198 -9.61 -14.80 -16.34
N ARG A 199 -8.97 -14.92 -15.19
CA ARG A 199 -8.11 -16.07 -14.83
C ARG A 199 -8.89 -17.26 -14.27
N LEU A 200 -10.12 -17.05 -13.85
CA LEU A 200 -10.99 -18.09 -13.31
C LEU A 200 -11.75 -18.81 -14.43
N SER A 201 -11.94 -20.12 -14.24
CA SER A 201 -12.89 -20.89 -15.08
C SER A 201 -14.34 -20.50 -14.73
N PHE A 202 -15.29 -20.72 -15.64
CA PHE A 202 -16.70 -20.53 -15.38
C PHE A 202 -17.18 -21.35 -14.16
N ASP A 203 -16.75 -22.61 -14.06
CA ASP A 203 -17.05 -23.49 -12.94
C ASP A 203 -16.55 -22.93 -11.60
N ALA A 204 -15.33 -22.36 -11.56
CA ALA A 204 -14.80 -21.73 -10.35
C ALA A 204 -15.58 -20.45 -9.97
N VAL A 205 -16.00 -19.66 -10.95
CA VAL A 205 -16.84 -18.48 -10.71
C VAL A 205 -18.20 -18.90 -10.16
N ASP A 206 -18.85 -19.91 -10.76
CA ASP A 206 -20.15 -20.41 -10.30
C ASP A 206 -20.06 -20.93 -8.86
N LYS A 207 -19.02 -21.71 -8.53
CA LYS A 207 -18.79 -22.21 -7.16
C LYS A 207 -18.51 -21.10 -6.15
N LEU A 208 -17.78 -20.05 -6.54
CA LEU A 208 -17.61 -18.87 -5.69
C LEU A 208 -18.94 -18.12 -5.47
N GLU A 209 -19.73 -17.94 -6.53
CA GLU A 209 -21.05 -17.32 -6.43
C GLU A 209 -22.03 -18.17 -5.60
N GLU A 210 -21.93 -19.50 -5.65
CA GLU A 210 -22.70 -20.41 -4.81
C GLU A 210 -22.45 -20.20 -3.31
N LEU A 211 -21.28 -19.70 -2.90
CA LEU A 211 -21.02 -19.38 -1.48
C LEU A 211 -21.97 -18.30 -0.94
N ILE A 212 -22.53 -17.47 -1.81
CA ILE A 212 -23.38 -16.32 -1.46
C ILE A 212 -24.76 -16.37 -2.09
N THR A 213 -25.03 -17.32 -3.01
CA THR A 213 -26.30 -17.41 -3.74
C THR A 213 -27.10 -18.61 -3.24
N THR A 214 -28.40 -18.46 -3.03
CA THR A 214 -29.28 -19.59 -2.78
C THR A 214 -29.45 -20.33 -4.11
N PRO A 215 -29.18 -21.66 -4.23
CA PRO A 215 -29.52 -22.36 -5.45
C PRO A 215 -31.02 -22.22 -5.73
N PRO A 216 -31.39 -22.16 -6.99
CA PRO A 216 -32.79 -22.39 -7.35
C PRO A 216 -33.19 -23.74 -6.76
N PRO A 217 -34.45 -23.92 -6.31
CA PRO A 217 -34.95 -25.22 -5.92
C PRO A 217 -34.60 -26.19 -7.05
N LEU A 218 -34.06 -27.36 -6.69
CA LEU A 218 -33.70 -28.40 -7.64
C LEU A 218 -34.89 -28.64 -8.59
N SER A 219 -34.85 -27.95 -9.74
CA SER A 219 -35.67 -28.40 -10.86
C SER A 219 -35.01 -29.70 -11.26
N SER A 220 -35.63 -30.77 -10.83
CA SER A 220 -35.24 -32.13 -11.14
C SER A 220 -35.08 -32.28 -12.65
N SER A 221 -33.82 -32.37 -13.11
CA SER A 221 -33.52 -33.06 -14.38
C SER A 221 -33.59 -34.56 -14.21
N ALA A 222 -34.25 -35.05 -13.18
CA ALA A 222 -34.69 -36.44 -13.04
C ALA A 222 -36.06 -36.57 -13.69
N ASP A 223 -36.20 -37.56 -14.55
CA ASP A 223 -37.43 -38.00 -15.23
C ASP A 223 -38.66 -37.74 -14.36
N PRO A 224 -39.69 -37.08 -14.87
CA PRO A 224 -40.89 -36.70 -14.10
C PRO A 224 -41.71 -37.89 -13.57
N ALA A 225 -41.24 -39.13 -13.70
CA ALA A 225 -41.99 -40.34 -13.37
C ALA A 225 -41.55 -41.05 -12.06
N SER A 226 -40.52 -40.62 -11.32
CA SER A 226 -40.03 -41.44 -10.19
C SER A 226 -39.49 -40.74 -8.95
N ALA A 227 -39.72 -39.44 -8.74
CA ALA A 227 -39.43 -38.83 -7.45
C ALA A 227 -40.71 -38.30 -6.80
N PRO A 228 -40.99 -38.60 -5.50
CA PRO A 228 -42.09 -37.98 -4.80
C PRO A 228 -41.86 -36.49 -4.77
N ALA A 229 -42.76 -35.69 -5.29
CA ALA A 229 -42.71 -34.22 -5.19
C ALA A 229 -42.78 -33.88 -3.71
N LEU A 230 -41.67 -33.30 -3.19
CA LEU A 230 -41.66 -32.77 -1.83
C LEU A 230 -42.77 -31.72 -1.71
N GLU A 231 -43.53 -31.77 -0.62
CA GLU A 231 -44.54 -30.76 -0.31
C GLU A 231 -43.91 -29.37 -0.27
N PRO A 232 -44.60 -28.30 -0.68
CA PRO A 232 -44.08 -26.94 -0.72
C PRO A 232 -43.38 -26.49 0.59
N ARG A 233 -43.86 -26.96 1.73
CA ARG A 233 -43.27 -26.69 3.06
C ARG A 233 -41.93 -27.41 3.25
N GLU A 234 -41.79 -28.63 2.74
CA GLU A 234 -40.53 -29.39 2.82
C GLU A 234 -39.46 -28.78 1.90
N GLN A 235 -39.85 -28.26 0.74
CA GLN A 235 -38.97 -27.52 -0.16
C GLN A 235 -38.47 -26.22 0.48
N GLU A 236 -39.33 -25.47 1.17
CA GLU A 236 -38.98 -24.24 1.86
C GLU A 236 -38.05 -24.51 3.05
N GLN A 237 -38.29 -25.57 3.81
CA GLN A 237 -37.40 -26.00 4.91
C GLN A 237 -36.05 -26.49 4.40
N ALA A 238 -35.98 -27.21 3.30
CA ALA A 238 -34.73 -27.64 2.70
C ALA A 238 -33.91 -26.46 2.18
N ALA A 239 -34.54 -25.45 1.57
CA ALA A 239 -33.90 -24.23 1.11
C ALA A 239 -33.36 -23.39 2.30
N ALA A 240 -34.13 -23.27 3.38
CA ALA A 240 -33.72 -22.58 4.58
C ALA A 240 -32.52 -23.26 5.24
N ALA A 241 -32.54 -24.59 5.38
CA ALA A 241 -31.43 -25.35 5.95
C ALA A 241 -30.15 -25.25 5.09
N GLN A 242 -30.30 -25.19 3.77
CA GLN A 242 -29.17 -25.00 2.85
C GLN A 242 -28.57 -23.60 2.94
N GLU A 243 -29.39 -22.57 3.07
CA GLU A 243 -28.95 -21.20 3.28
C GLU A 243 -28.17 -21.07 4.62
N GLU A 244 -28.65 -21.71 5.69
CA GLU A 244 -27.99 -21.73 6.97
C GLU A 244 -26.62 -22.43 6.91
N ARG A 245 -26.52 -23.57 6.21
CA ARG A 245 -25.23 -24.27 5.99
C ARG A 245 -24.23 -23.42 5.21
N ARG A 246 -24.68 -22.59 4.28
CA ARG A 246 -23.79 -21.69 3.53
C ARG A 246 -23.33 -20.52 4.36
N ARG A 247 -24.25 -19.93 5.12
CA ARG A 247 -23.87 -18.86 6.06
C ARG A 247 -22.83 -19.37 7.05
N ALA A 248 -23.03 -20.58 7.58
CA ALA A 248 -22.06 -21.21 8.45
C ALA A 248 -20.69 -21.39 7.77
N PHE A 249 -20.65 -21.89 6.54
CA PHE A 249 -19.40 -22.08 5.82
C PHE A 249 -18.68 -20.78 5.48
N LEU A 250 -19.40 -19.76 4.99
CA LEU A 250 -18.82 -18.45 4.74
C LEU A 250 -18.27 -17.82 6.04
N GLN A 251 -18.97 -18.03 7.15
CA GLN A 251 -18.50 -17.62 8.49
C GLN A 251 -17.23 -18.36 8.89
N GLU A 252 -17.19 -19.69 8.74
CA GLU A 252 -16.01 -20.51 9.00
C GLU A 252 -14.79 -20.10 8.16
N LEU A 253 -14.98 -19.65 6.91
CA LEU A 253 -13.90 -19.12 6.08
C LEU A 253 -13.36 -17.77 6.59
N LYS A 254 -14.19 -17.01 7.28
CA LYS A 254 -13.79 -15.71 7.85
C LYS A 254 -13.09 -15.84 9.20
N GLU A 255 -13.33 -16.92 9.91
CA GLU A 255 -12.71 -17.18 11.23
C GLU A 255 -11.28 -17.68 11.10
N ASP A 256 -10.47 -17.38 12.11
CA ASP A 256 -9.12 -17.94 12.18
C ASP A 256 -9.19 -19.43 12.60
N PRO A 257 -8.15 -20.25 12.28
CA PRO A 257 -8.11 -21.64 12.71
C PRO A 257 -8.29 -21.76 14.22
N GLY A 258 -9.13 -22.71 14.66
CA GLY A 258 -9.32 -23.00 16.07
C GLY A 258 -8.06 -23.60 16.73
N SER A 259 -8.16 -23.96 18.03
CA SER A 259 -7.06 -24.62 18.75
C SER A 259 -6.71 -25.96 18.09
N PHE A 260 -5.43 -26.36 18.20
CA PHE A 260 -4.87 -27.59 17.59
C PHE A 260 -5.33 -28.87 18.32
N GLN A 261 -6.63 -29.17 18.27
CA GLN A 261 -7.22 -30.42 18.75
C GLN A 261 -7.61 -31.30 17.56
N LEU A 262 -7.69 -32.61 17.76
CA LEU A 262 -7.97 -33.56 16.67
C LEU A 262 -9.30 -33.27 15.95
N ASP A 263 -10.33 -32.94 16.70
CA ASP A 263 -11.66 -32.65 16.14
C ASP A 263 -11.62 -31.36 15.30
N THR A 264 -10.89 -30.34 15.75
CA THR A 264 -10.65 -29.09 15.00
C THR A 264 -9.88 -29.35 13.71
N LEU A 265 -8.89 -30.25 13.77
CA LEU A 265 -8.09 -30.67 12.64
C LEU A 265 -8.94 -31.34 11.55
N LEU A 266 -9.80 -32.27 11.93
CA LEU A 266 -10.73 -32.93 10.98
C LEU A 266 -11.66 -31.92 10.35
N GLY A 267 -12.16 -30.95 11.10
CA GLY A 267 -12.96 -29.83 10.58
C GLY A 267 -12.21 -28.99 9.55
N GLU A 268 -10.94 -28.67 9.83
CA GLU A 268 -10.09 -27.89 8.90
C GLU A 268 -9.78 -28.69 7.60
N ILE A 269 -9.57 -30.00 7.68
CA ILE A 269 -9.39 -30.87 6.50
C ILE A 269 -10.65 -30.88 5.62
N VAL A 270 -11.81 -31.00 6.21
CA VAL A 270 -13.10 -30.95 5.48
C VAL A 270 -13.28 -29.59 4.83
N LYS A 271 -12.95 -28.52 5.54
CA LYS A 271 -12.98 -27.14 5.05
C LYS A 271 -12.02 -26.96 3.87
N LEU A 272 -10.78 -27.48 3.99
CA LEU A 272 -9.79 -27.46 2.91
C LEU A 272 -10.32 -28.16 1.65
N GLY A 273 -10.92 -29.36 1.80
CA GLY A 273 -11.52 -30.08 0.68
C GLY A 273 -12.56 -29.24 -0.07
N ARG A 274 -13.46 -28.58 0.66
CA ARG A 274 -14.48 -27.68 0.07
C ARG A 274 -13.86 -26.47 -0.64
N VAL A 275 -12.77 -25.91 -0.09
CA VAL A 275 -12.06 -24.78 -0.74
C VAL A 275 -11.33 -25.26 -2.00
N GLU A 276 -10.75 -26.46 -1.99
CA GLU A 276 -10.06 -27.03 -3.16
C GLU A 276 -11.04 -27.41 -4.28
N GLU A 277 -12.24 -27.85 -3.94
CA GLU A 277 -13.32 -28.12 -4.92
C GLU A 277 -13.70 -26.89 -5.75
N ILE A 278 -13.46 -25.66 -5.26
CA ILE A 278 -13.67 -24.43 -6.02
C ILE A 278 -12.77 -24.40 -7.27
N GLY A 279 -11.58 -25.01 -7.20
CA GLY A 279 -10.66 -25.10 -8.33
C GLY A 279 -9.95 -23.80 -8.66
N LEU A 280 -9.54 -23.02 -7.64
CA LEU A 280 -8.78 -21.79 -7.83
C LEU A 280 -7.41 -22.09 -8.44
N PRO A 281 -7.00 -21.43 -9.56
CA PRO A 281 -5.68 -21.59 -10.13
C PRO A 281 -4.57 -21.19 -9.15
N ALA A 282 -3.47 -21.93 -9.11
CA ALA A 282 -2.32 -21.60 -8.26
C ALA A 282 -1.74 -20.21 -8.57
N ALA A 283 -1.72 -19.83 -9.83
CA ALA A 283 -1.22 -18.51 -10.31
C ALA A 283 -2.30 -17.42 -10.33
N LEU A 284 -3.45 -17.60 -9.64
CA LEU A 284 -4.57 -16.66 -9.69
C LEU A 284 -4.13 -15.22 -9.36
N PHE A 285 -3.33 -15.04 -8.31
CA PHE A 285 -2.84 -13.76 -7.82
C PHE A 285 -1.41 -13.43 -8.26
N GLU A 286 -0.91 -14.08 -9.33
CA GLU A 286 0.41 -13.77 -9.87
C GLU A 286 0.52 -12.30 -10.31
N GLY A 287 1.65 -11.66 -9.98
CA GLY A 287 1.91 -10.25 -10.27
C GLY A 287 1.40 -9.28 -9.22
N VAL A 288 0.81 -9.79 -8.13
CA VAL A 288 0.33 -8.98 -6.98
C VAL A 288 0.96 -9.52 -5.70
N SER A 289 1.38 -8.62 -4.81
CA SER A 289 1.99 -9.02 -3.53
C SER A 289 0.98 -9.69 -2.59
N GLU A 290 1.47 -10.60 -1.75
CA GLU A 290 0.67 -11.23 -0.69
C GLU A 290 -0.01 -10.21 0.23
N LYS A 291 0.65 -9.08 0.48
CA LYS A 291 0.10 -7.98 1.27
C LYS A 291 -1.18 -7.40 0.66
N VAL A 292 -1.21 -7.24 -0.65
CA VAL A 292 -2.40 -6.75 -1.37
C VAL A 292 -3.50 -7.80 -1.35
N VAL A 293 -3.18 -9.08 -1.56
CA VAL A 293 -4.15 -10.19 -1.46
C VAL A 293 -4.72 -10.29 -0.04
N ALA A 294 -3.87 -10.19 0.99
CA ALA A 294 -4.30 -10.13 2.38
C ALA A 294 -5.22 -8.92 2.67
N GLY A 295 -4.98 -7.78 2.02
CA GLY A 295 -5.87 -6.61 2.08
C GLY A 295 -7.26 -6.90 1.51
N TRP A 296 -7.35 -7.61 0.38
CA TRP A 296 -8.61 -8.06 -0.20
C TRP A 296 -9.34 -9.05 0.70
N ARG A 297 -8.62 -10.02 1.29
CA ARG A 297 -9.17 -10.90 2.32
C ARG A 297 -9.71 -10.13 3.52
N ALA A 298 -8.94 -9.16 4.04
CA ALA A 298 -9.39 -8.33 5.17
C ALA A 298 -10.67 -7.57 4.84
N ARG A 299 -10.78 -7.03 3.62
CA ARG A 299 -12.01 -6.38 3.12
C ARG A 299 -13.18 -7.38 3.07
N ALA A 300 -12.97 -8.60 2.56
CA ALA A 300 -13.98 -9.65 2.56
C ALA A 300 -14.44 -10.05 3.98
N ARG A 301 -13.51 -10.14 4.93
CA ARG A 301 -13.82 -10.41 6.35
C ARG A 301 -14.60 -9.28 7.01
N ALA A 302 -14.30 -8.04 6.68
CA ALA A 302 -14.97 -6.86 7.24
C ALA A 302 -16.40 -6.67 6.71
N MET A 303 -16.75 -7.25 5.56
CA MET A 303 -18.13 -7.25 5.06
C MET A 303 -19.01 -8.04 6.05
N LYS A 304 -20.19 -7.51 6.36
CA LYS A 304 -21.12 -8.18 7.26
C LYS A 304 -21.41 -9.61 6.80
N MET A 305 -21.83 -10.47 7.72
CA MET A 305 -21.98 -11.92 7.53
C MET A 305 -23.07 -12.34 6.55
N TYR A 306 -23.76 -11.41 5.92
CA TYR A 306 -24.88 -11.72 5.04
C TYR A 306 -24.42 -11.85 3.60
N PRO A 307 -24.83 -12.90 2.89
CA PRO A 307 -24.60 -13.02 1.44
C PRO A 307 -25.06 -11.79 0.65
N SER A 308 -26.08 -11.08 1.15
CA SER A 308 -26.58 -9.83 0.58
C SER A 308 -25.53 -8.72 0.45
N ASP A 309 -24.56 -8.65 1.38
CA ASP A 309 -23.52 -7.62 1.35
C ASP A 309 -22.55 -7.84 0.19
N PHE A 310 -22.20 -9.11 -0.09
CA PHE A 310 -21.42 -9.46 -1.27
C PHE A 310 -22.20 -9.23 -2.57
N LYS A 311 -23.51 -9.54 -2.58
CA LYS A 311 -24.38 -9.34 -3.76
C LYS A 311 -24.50 -7.88 -4.16
N ALA A 312 -24.33 -6.93 -3.23
CA ALA A 312 -24.33 -5.50 -3.52
C ALA A 312 -23.09 -5.04 -4.30
N ALA A 313 -21.97 -5.78 -4.24
CA ALA A 313 -20.78 -5.48 -5.01
C ALA A 313 -20.92 -5.94 -6.47
N GLU A 314 -20.24 -5.24 -7.39
CA GLU A 314 -20.15 -5.69 -8.79
C GLU A 314 -19.51 -7.09 -8.89
N VAL A 315 -19.89 -7.87 -9.89
CA VAL A 315 -19.43 -9.27 -10.07
C VAL A 315 -17.90 -9.40 -9.98
N PRO A 316 -17.08 -8.61 -10.71
CA PRO A 316 -15.63 -8.75 -10.63
C PRO A 316 -15.07 -8.50 -9.24
N VAL A 317 -15.61 -7.52 -8.51
CA VAL A 317 -15.20 -7.17 -7.14
C VAL A 317 -15.57 -8.30 -6.18
N ARG A 318 -16.78 -8.75 -6.23
CA ARG A 318 -17.34 -9.80 -5.36
C ARG A 318 -16.62 -11.13 -5.54
N VAL A 319 -16.39 -11.56 -6.78
CA VAL A 319 -15.62 -12.76 -7.11
C VAL A 319 -14.19 -12.65 -6.61
N THR A 320 -13.54 -11.49 -6.79
CA THR A 320 -12.18 -11.25 -6.28
C THR A 320 -12.12 -11.33 -4.75
N LEU A 321 -13.11 -10.77 -4.04
CA LEU A 321 -13.20 -10.84 -2.57
C LEU A 321 -13.30 -12.28 -2.08
N LEU A 322 -14.19 -13.07 -2.69
CA LEU A 322 -14.39 -14.47 -2.35
C LEU A 322 -13.16 -15.31 -2.70
N ALA A 323 -12.58 -15.11 -3.88
CA ALA A 323 -11.37 -15.79 -4.30
C ALA A 323 -10.17 -15.49 -3.36
N ALA A 324 -9.99 -14.23 -2.94
CA ALA A 324 -8.95 -13.86 -1.99
C ALA A 324 -9.19 -14.49 -0.60
N LEU A 325 -10.44 -14.53 -0.15
CA LEU A 325 -10.81 -15.19 1.11
C LEU A 325 -10.45 -16.68 1.08
N CYS A 326 -10.85 -17.39 0.03
CA CYS A 326 -10.58 -18.82 -0.14
C CYS A 326 -9.07 -19.10 -0.33
N HIS A 327 -8.40 -18.32 -1.15
CA HIS A 327 -6.97 -18.48 -1.44
C HIS A 327 -6.11 -18.36 -0.18
N VAL A 328 -6.30 -17.31 0.60
CA VAL A 328 -5.53 -17.10 1.83
C VAL A 328 -5.90 -18.13 2.88
N ARG A 329 -7.20 -18.46 3.00
CA ARG A 329 -7.66 -19.48 3.95
C ARG A 329 -7.09 -20.87 3.64
N ARG A 330 -7.02 -21.23 2.35
CA ARG A 330 -6.36 -22.47 1.90
C ARG A 330 -4.90 -22.54 2.40
N ALA A 331 -4.13 -21.49 2.21
CA ALA A 331 -2.74 -21.43 2.66
C ALA A 331 -2.64 -21.57 4.19
N GLU A 332 -3.45 -20.84 4.95
CA GLU A 332 -3.48 -20.90 6.42
C GLU A 332 -3.82 -22.29 6.95
N ILE A 333 -4.78 -22.99 6.33
CA ILE A 333 -5.14 -24.36 6.72
C ILE A 333 -3.97 -25.30 6.46
N ILE A 334 -3.34 -25.22 5.28
CA ILE A 334 -2.18 -26.06 4.92
C ILE A 334 -1.03 -25.81 5.89
N ASP A 335 -0.69 -24.57 6.18
CA ASP A 335 0.40 -24.20 7.10
C ASP A 335 0.09 -24.75 8.53
N GLY A 336 -1.13 -24.61 9.00
CA GLY A 336 -1.56 -25.17 10.30
C GLY A 336 -1.46 -26.70 10.34
N LEU A 337 -1.83 -27.39 9.27
CA LEU A 337 -1.68 -28.85 9.17
C LEU A 337 -0.21 -29.28 9.19
N VAL A 338 0.66 -28.56 8.49
CA VAL A 338 2.11 -28.81 8.47
C VAL A 338 2.72 -28.60 9.87
N GLU A 339 2.38 -27.53 10.56
CA GLU A 339 2.86 -27.26 11.93
C GLU A 339 2.47 -28.38 12.90
N LEU A 340 1.24 -28.89 12.80
CA LEU A 340 0.78 -30.01 13.60
C LEU A 340 1.58 -31.28 13.35
N LEU A 341 1.87 -31.62 12.10
CA LEU A 341 2.67 -32.79 11.74
C LEU A 341 4.11 -32.69 12.26
N ILE A 342 4.68 -31.47 12.23
CA ILE A 342 6.02 -31.21 12.78
C ILE A 342 6.01 -31.39 14.30
N HIS A 343 4.98 -30.84 14.98
CA HIS A 343 4.86 -30.93 16.44
C HIS A 343 4.69 -32.37 16.91
N GLN A 344 3.85 -33.17 16.25
CA GLN A 344 3.67 -34.60 16.57
C GLN A 344 4.97 -35.39 16.35
N ARG A 345 5.72 -35.14 15.27
CA ARG A 345 7.03 -35.78 15.07
C ARG A 345 8.03 -35.42 16.17
N GLY A 346 8.01 -34.18 16.64
CA GLY A 346 8.87 -33.71 17.75
C GLY A 346 8.57 -34.42 19.06
N LEU A 347 7.28 -34.70 19.36
CA LEU A 347 6.86 -35.46 20.56
C LEU A 347 7.29 -36.93 20.46
N HIS A 348 7.16 -37.58 19.33
CA HIS A 348 7.63 -38.97 19.15
C HIS A 348 9.16 -39.11 19.13
N ALA A 349 9.92 -38.07 18.76
CA ALA A 349 11.38 -38.06 18.84
C ALA A 349 11.89 -37.83 20.28
N GLY A 350 11.07 -37.22 21.15
CA GLY A 350 11.36 -37.01 22.57
C GLY A 350 11.19 -38.26 23.45
N ASP A 351 10.22 -39.11 23.13
CA ASP A 351 9.93 -40.33 23.88
C ASP A 351 10.90 -41.50 23.62
N GLY A 352 11.72 -41.41 22.58
CA GLY A 352 12.71 -42.43 22.22
C GLY A 352 14.05 -42.38 22.99
N ARG A 353 14.22 -41.46 23.97
CA ARG A 353 15.46 -41.29 24.74
C ARG A 353 15.37 -41.57 26.23
N ALA A 354 14.46 -42.42 26.69
CA ALA A 354 14.49 -42.98 28.01
C ALA A 354 14.74 -44.49 27.96
N GLY A 355 15.94 -44.88 27.50
CA GLY A 355 16.48 -46.21 27.69
C GLY A 355 17.13 -46.31 29.06
N PRO A 356 16.93 -47.44 29.81
CA PRO A 356 17.44 -47.57 31.15
C PRO A 356 18.94 -47.91 31.15
N ALA A 357 19.78 -46.91 31.30
CA ALA A 357 21.21 -47.08 31.60
C ALA A 357 21.49 -46.53 33.01
N GLY A 358 21.20 -47.32 34.03
CA GLY A 358 21.46 -46.86 35.39
C GLY A 358 21.18 -47.88 36.51
N ALA A 359 21.45 -49.19 36.27
CA ALA A 359 21.38 -50.14 37.40
C ALA A 359 22.47 -51.22 37.24
N LEU A 360 23.73 -50.87 37.47
CA LEU A 360 24.80 -51.86 37.76
C LEU A 360 26.07 -51.14 38.24
N ARG A 361 26.04 -50.75 39.55
CA ARG A 361 27.25 -50.62 40.37
C ARG A 361 26.84 -50.48 41.82
N ARG A 362 26.73 -51.65 42.53
CA ARG A 362 27.16 -51.91 43.91
C ARG A 362 26.94 -53.38 44.20
N LEU A 363 27.98 -54.13 44.04
CA LEU A 363 28.47 -55.20 44.92
C LEU A 363 29.96 -55.35 44.66
#